data_aa6c249db780beccca17ad8365b5188a
#
_entry.id   aa6c249db780beccca17ad8365b5188a
#
_cell.length_a   1.000
_cell.length_b   1.000
_cell.length_c   1.000
_cell.angle_alpha   90.00
_cell.angle_beta   90.00
_cell.angle_gamma   90.00
#
_symmetry.space_group_name_H-M   'P 1'
#
loop_
_entity.id
_entity.type
_entity.pdbx_description
1 polymer ?
#
loop_
_entity_poly.entity_id
_entity_poly.type
_entity_poly.pdbx_seq_one_letter_code
_entity_poly.pdbx_strand_id
1 'polypeptide(L)'
;AYSVDGAPVEIIDLARGEYLPPWLVQAIISPDYIKHAYNAPFEWGCLSKFLGALPPSQWRCTMFHGLYCGYTAGLEATGKALGLPEDKKKLNTGKALIRYFCVPCKPSKANGQRTRNLPHHDPAKWELFREYCRQDVVTEMEIERRLSAFPVPDFVQKQWETDLIINARGVAVDME
;
A
#
# COMPACT_ATOMS: atom_id res chain seq x y z
N ALA A 1 1.78 5.93 -5.09
CA ALA A 1 1.04 7.15 -4.72
C ALA A 1 1.25 7.45 -3.25
N TYR A 2 1.22 8.71 -2.87
CA TYR A 2 1.41 9.16 -1.48
C TYR A 2 0.73 10.52 -1.26
N SER A 3 0.51 10.84 0.00
CA SER A 3 0.09 12.18 0.46
C SER A 3 0.93 12.55 1.68
N VAL A 4 1.15 13.83 1.90
CA VAL A 4 1.83 14.36 3.09
C VAL A 4 0.84 15.29 3.81
N ASP A 5 0.58 15.00 5.09
CA ASP A 5 -0.26 15.81 5.98
C ASP A 5 -1.63 16.18 5.39
N GLY A 6 -2.25 15.25 4.66
CA GLY A 6 -3.56 15.45 4.05
C GLY A 6 -3.56 16.28 2.75
N ALA A 7 -2.39 16.60 2.20
CA ALA A 7 -2.27 17.23 0.90
C ALA A 7 -2.85 16.35 -0.24
N PRO A 8 -3.10 16.91 -1.42
CA PRO A 8 -3.52 16.11 -2.57
C PRO A 8 -2.59 14.94 -2.85
N VAL A 9 -3.15 13.80 -3.24
CA VAL A 9 -2.38 12.59 -3.52
C VAL A 9 -1.54 12.77 -4.80
N GLU A 10 -0.26 12.53 -4.67
CA GLU A 10 0.73 12.53 -5.76
C GLU A 10 1.11 11.12 -6.18
N ILE A 11 1.58 10.96 -7.40
CA ILE A 11 2.09 9.70 -7.95
C ILE A 11 3.49 9.91 -8.48
N ILE A 12 4.39 8.98 -8.12
CA ILE A 12 5.72 8.86 -8.72
C ILE A 12 5.74 7.52 -9.46
N ASP A 13 5.95 7.58 -10.76
CA ASP A 13 5.89 6.41 -11.65
C ASP A 13 7.30 5.84 -11.89
N LEU A 14 7.78 5.06 -10.93
CA LEU A 14 9.09 4.40 -11.01
C LEU A 14 9.22 3.48 -12.23
N ALA A 15 8.10 2.89 -12.69
CA ALA A 15 8.11 2.01 -13.86
C ALA A 15 8.30 2.77 -15.19
N ARG A 16 8.08 4.09 -15.18
CA ARG A 16 8.39 5.00 -16.29
C ARG A 16 9.71 5.75 -16.11
N GLY A 17 10.47 5.44 -15.08
CA GLY A 17 11.78 6.01 -14.82
C GLY A 17 11.75 7.30 -14.00
N GLU A 18 10.63 7.64 -13.36
CA GLU A 18 10.61 8.72 -12.36
C GLU A 18 11.38 8.30 -11.10
N TYR A 19 11.90 9.25 -10.35
CA TYR A 19 12.69 9.00 -9.15
C TYR A 19 12.00 9.57 -7.92
N LEU A 20 12.18 8.91 -6.78
CA LEU A 20 11.76 9.48 -5.49
C LEU A 20 12.55 10.75 -5.22
N PRO A 21 11.89 11.90 -4.97
CA PRO A 21 12.59 13.11 -4.59
C PRO A 21 13.39 12.91 -3.31
N PRO A 22 14.59 13.50 -3.16
CA PRO A 22 15.43 13.33 -1.96
C PRO A 22 14.71 13.64 -0.66
N TRP A 23 13.87 14.67 -0.64
CA TRP A 23 13.10 15.06 0.55
C TRP A 23 12.11 13.96 0.97
N LEU A 24 11.47 13.27 -0.01
CA LEU A 24 10.53 12.17 0.27
C LEU A 24 11.28 10.95 0.82
N VAL A 25 12.44 10.63 0.27
CA VAL A 25 13.32 9.58 0.82
C VAL A 25 13.68 9.92 2.27
N GLN A 26 14.07 11.15 2.55
CA GLN A 26 14.36 11.61 3.92
C GLN A 26 13.14 11.49 4.83
N ALA A 27 11.96 11.88 4.37
CA ALA A 27 10.72 11.72 5.15
C ALA A 27 10.39 10.25 5.45
N ILE A 28 10.63 9.33 4.49
CA ILE A 28 10.40 7.90 4.69
C ILE A 28 11.35 7.32 5.74
N ILE A 29 12.62 7.70 5.75
CA ILE A 29 13.63 7.17 6.68
C ILE A 29 13.66 7.90 8.03
N SER A 30 13.20 9.16 8.09
CA SER A 30 13.23 9.97 9.31
C SER A 30 12.31 9.40 10.40
N PRO A 31 12.76 9.38 11.67
CA PRO A 31 11.93 9.04 12.82
C PRO A 31 10.83 10.07 13.13
N ASP A 32 10.94 11.28 12.60
CA ASP A 32 10.03 12.40 12.89
C ASP A 32 8.70 12.29 12.14
N TYR A 33 8.62 11.39 11.14
CA TYR A 33 7.42 11.18 10.34
C TYR A 33 6.77 9.84 10.67
N ILE A 34 5.46 9.85 10.88
CA ILE A 34 4.64 8.64 10.95
C ILE A 34 4.12 8.30 9.55
N LYS A 35 4.28 7.04 9.16
CA LYS A 35 3.83 6.52 7.87
C LYS A 35 2.55 5.74 8.06
N HIS A 36 1.52 6.09 7.30
CA HIS A 36 0.25 5.37 7.25
C HIS A 36 0.13 4.60 5.95
N ALA A 37 -0.40 3.38 6.01
CA ALA A 37 -0.79 2.63 4.82
C ALA A 37 -1.92 1.66 5.18
N TYR A 38 -2.77 1.31 4.20
CA TYR A 38 -3.88 0.40 4.46
C TYR A 38 -3.42 -1.02 4.86
N ASN A 39 -2.38 -1.51 4.23
CA ASN A 39 -1.73 -2.79 4.57
C ASN A 39 -0.24 -2.55 4.82
N ALA A 40 0.08 -1.74 5.81
CA ALA A 40 1.42 -1.24 6.10
C ALA A 40 2.54 -2.29 6.13
N PRO A 41 2.32 -3.57 6.50
CA PRO A 41 3.34 -4.61 6.37
C PRO A 41 3.90 -4.75 4.95
N PHE A 42 3.06 -4.54 3.92
CA PHE A 42 3.49 -4.62 2.53
C PHE A 42 4.39 -3.44 2.14
N GLU A 43 3.95 -2.21 2.42
CA GLU A 43 4.74 -1.00 2.14
C GLU A 43 6.04 -0.98 2.93
N TRP A 44 5.96 -1.30 4.24
CA TRP A 44 7.13 -1.42 5.10
C TRP A 44 8.15 -2.43 4.56
N GLY A 45 7.68 -3.62 4.19
CA GLY A 45 8.54 -4.67 3.65
C GLY A 45 9.22 -4.30 2.34
N CYS A 46 8.47 -3.69 1.41
CA CYS A 46 9.00 -3.24 0.13
C CYS A 46 9.99 -2.09 0.30
N LEU A 47 9.64 -1.06 1.07
CA LEU A 47 10.49 0.11 1.28
C LEU A 47 11.73 -0.22 2.10
N SER A 48 11.63 -1.11 3.10
CA SER A 48 12.81 -1.57 3.87
C SER A 48 13.83 -2.31 3.02
N LYS A 49 13.39 -3.04 1.98
CA LYS A 49 14.30 -3.67 1.03
C LYS A 49 14.96 -2.68 0.08
N PHE A 50 14.30 -1.58 -0.24
CA PHE A 50 14.78 -0.57 -1.17
C PHE A 50 15.64 0.51 -0.51
N LEU A 51 15.25 0.97 0.70
CA LEU A 51 15.87 2.09 1.41
C LEU A 51 16.73 1.67 2.62
N GLY A 52 16.74 0.38 2.99
CA GLY A 52 17.33 -0.11 4.22
C GLY A 52 16.30 -0.28 5.35
N ALA A 53 16.75 -0.80 6.50
CA ALA A 53 15.87 -1.11 7.60
C ALA A 53 15.10 0.11 8.12
N LEU A 54 13.78 0.01 8.12
CA LEU A 54 12.87 1.05 8.63
C LEU A 54 12.26 0.58 9.96
N PRO A 55 12.26 1.42 11.03
CA PRO A 55 11.68 1.04 12.31
C PRO A 55 10.16 0.82 12.22
N PRO A 56 9.62 -0.32 12.65
CA PRO A 56 8.17 -0.56 12.66
C PRO A 56 7.36 0.47 13.48
N SER A 57 7.97 1.05 14.52
CA SER A 57 7.34 2.04 15.39
C SER A 57 6.86 3.32 14.68
N GLN A 58 7.40 3.58 13.49
CA GLN A 58 7.01 4.73 12.65
C GLN A 58 5.82 4.43 11.72
N TRP A 59 5.29 3.20 11.75
CA TRP A 59 4.24 2.77 10.86
C TRP A 59 2.90 2.61 11.58
N ARG A 60 1.84 2.98 10.89
CA ARG A 60 0.45 2.76 11.31
C ARG A 60 -0.26 2.04 10.18
N CYS A 61 -0.95 0.97 10.53
CA CYS A 61 -1.69 0.17 9.56
C CYS A 61 -3.18 0.46 9.69
N THR A 62 -3.76 1.15 8.71
CA THR A 62 -5.19 1.50 8.71
C THR A 62 -6.08 0.27 8.62
N MET A 63 -5.62 -0.82 7.98
CA MET A 63 -6.33 -2.11 8.01
C MET A 63 -6.38 -2.68 9.43
N PHE A 64 -5.26 -2.67 10.16
CA PHE A 64 -5.21 -3.12 11.54
C PHE A 64 -6.08 -2.26 12.47
N HIS A 65 -6.06 -0.93 12.28
CA HIS A 65 -6.94 0.00 12.98
C HIS A 65 -8.42 -0.34 12.73
N GLY A 66 -8.78 -0.60 11.46
CA GLY A 66 -10.12 -1.04 11.11
C GLY A 66 -10.53 -2.35 11.79
N LEU A 67 -9.65 -3.35 11.82
CA LEU A 67 -9.88 -4.63 12.51
C LEU A 67 -10.07 -4.41 14.03
N TYR A 68 -9.25 -3.55 14.64
CA TYR A 68 -9.41 -3.17 16.05
C TYR A 68 -10.77 -2.55 16.33
N CYS A 69 -11.30 -1.75 15.41
CA CYS A 69 -12.64 -1.16 15.49
C CYS A 69 -13.78 -2.12 15.06
N GLY A 70 -13.49 -3.39 14.74
CA GLY A 70 -14.48 -4.41 14.39
C GLY A 70 -14.87 -4.44 12.90
N TYR A 71 -14.14 -3.74 12.02
CA TYR A 71 -14.36 -3.79 10.57
C TYR A 71 -13.65 -4.98 9.93
N THR A 72 -13.97 -5.27 8.67
CA THR A 72 -13.32 -6.33 7.87
C THR A 72 -11.98 -5.87 7.30
N ALA A 73 -11.12 -6.83 6.89
CA ALA A 73 -9.76 -6.52 6.43
C ALA A 73 -9.66 -5.89 5.02
N GLY A 74 -10.72 -5.80 4.23
CA GLY A 74 -10.66 -5.28 2.86
C GLY A 74 -10.88 -3.78 2.78
N LEU A 75 -10.02 -3.03 2.06
CA LEU A 75 -10.15 -1.58 1.84
C LEU A 75 -11.54 -1.18 1.34
N GLU A 76 -12.03 -1.86 0.29
CA GLU A 76 -13.35 -1.63 -0.28
C GLU A 76 -14.47 -1.92 0.72
N ALA A 77 -14.38 -3.06 1.43
CA ALA A 77 -15.38 -3.48 2.39
C ALA A 77 -15.46 -2.54 3.60
N THR A 78 -14.31 -2.11 4.12
CA THR A 78 -14.22 -1.12 5.21
C THR A 78 -14.77 0.23 4.77
N GLY A 79 -14.40 0.70 3.58
CA GLY A 79 -14.93 1.95 3.04
C GLY A 79 -16.45 1.91 2.89
N LYS A 80 -17.00 0.82 2.37
CA LYS A 80 -18.45 0.61 2.26
C LYS A 80 -19.15 0.60 3.64
N ALA A 81 -18.59 -0.13 4.61
CA ALA A 81 -19.14 -0.20 5.96
C ALA A 81 -19.13 1.16 6.67
N LEU A 82 -18.12 1.99 6.39
CA LEU A 82 -18.03 3.36 6.87
C LEU A 82 -18.90 4.35 6.08
N GLY A 83 -19.63 3.92 5.04
CA GLY A 83 -20.48 4.79 4.23
C GLY A 83 -19.71 5.83 3.41
N LEU A 84 -18.55 5.50 2.90
CA LEU A 84 -17.80 6.41 2.02
C LEU A 84 -18.56 6.66 0.72
N PRO A 85 -18.49 7.89 0.15
CA PRO A 85 -19.00 8.19 -1.17
C PRO A 85 -18.39 7.28 -2.25
N GLU A 86 -19.11 7.07 -3.36
CA GLU A 86 -18.64 6.18 -4.44
C GLU A 86 -17.29 6.62 -5.05
N ASP A 87 -17.04 7.93 -5.13
CA ASP A 87 -15.78 8.51 -5.60
C ASP A 87 -14.58 8.23 -4.67
N LYS A 88 -14.87 7.85 -3.44
CA LYS A 88 -13.89 7.50 -2.39
C LYS A 88 -13.74 6.00 -2.19
N LYS A 89 -14.41 5.19 -2.99
CA LYS A 89 -14.34 3.74 -2.97
C LYS A 89 -13.27 3.25 -3.95
N LYS A 90 -12.79 2.04 -3.69
CA LYS A 90 -11.86 1.37 -4.59
C LYS A 90 -12.48 1.12 -5.97
N LEU A 91 -11.73 1.41 -7.04
CA LEU A 91 -12.18 1.17 -8.40
C LEU A 91 -12.32 -0.33 -8.69
N ASN A 92 -13.50 -0.74 -9.21
CA ASN A 92 -13.80 -2.15 -9.50
C ASN A 92 -12.83 -2.81 -10.51
N THR A 93 -12.21 -2.02 -11.36
CA THR A 93 -11.25 -2.49 -12.36
C THR A 93 -9.88 -2.84 -11.77
N GLY A 94 -9.59 -2.48 -10.51
CA GLY A 94 -8.28 -2.59 -9.90
C GLY A 94 -7.72 -4.01 -9.91
N LYS A 95 -8.52 -5.01 -9.56
CA LYS A 95 -8.09 -6.44 -9.55
C LYS A 95 -7.62 -6.90 -10.93
N ALA A 96 -8.30 -6.49 -12.00
CA ALA A 96 -7.92 -6.84 -13.37
C ALA A 96 -6.61 -6.14 -13.78
N LEU A 97 -6.41 -4.89 -13.35
CA LEU A 97 -5.19 -4.12 -13.61
C LEU A 97 -3.99 -4.68 -12.82
N ILE A 98 -4.18 -5.02 -11.56
CA ILE A 98 -3.16 -5.71 -10.75
C ILE A 98 -2.75 -7.03 -11.43
N ARG A 99 -3.72 -7.84 -11.84
CA ARG A 99 -3.43 -9.10 -12.54
C ARG A 99 -2.66 -8.86 -13.84
N TYR A 100 -3.01 -7.82 -14.60
CA TYR A 100 -2.38 -7.52 -15.88
C TYR A 100 -0.93 -7.07 -15.73
N PHE A 101 -0.61 -6.16 -14.78
CA PHE A 101 0.71 -5.58 -14.64
C PHE A 101 1.60 -6.25 -13.60
N CYS A 102 1.03 -6.79 -12.53
CA CYS A 102 1.80 -7.31 -11.40
C CYS A 102 2.01 -8.82 -11.43
N VAL A 103 1.17 -9.57 -12.16
CA VAL A 103 1.32 -11.03 -12.29
C VAL A 103 2.08 -11.37 -13.58
N PRO A 104 3.08 -12.28 -13.53
CA PRO A 104 3.77 -12.74 -14.73
C PRO A 104 2.81 -13.33 -15.77
N CYS A 105 3.01 -13.04 -17.03
CA CYS A 105 2.26 -13.62 -18.14
C CYS A 105 3.04 -14.72 -18.85
N LYS A 106 2.33 -15.68 -19.45
CA LYS A 106 2.98 -16.73 -20.24
C LYS A 106 3.54 -16.14 -21.54
N PRO A 107 4.83 -16.43 -21.91
CA PRO A 107 5.38 -16.06 -23.21
C PRO A 107 4.56 -16.67 -24.34
N SER A 108 4.27 -15.89 -25.37
CA SER A 108 3.59 -16.34 -26.58
C SER A 108 4.02 -15.49 -27.78
N LYS A 109 3.79 -15.99 -29.00
CA LYS A 109 4.04 -15.20 -30.22
C LYS A 109 3.23 -13.90 -30.24
N ALA A 110 1.99 -13.96 -29.77
CA ALA A 110 1.09 -12.80 -29.75
C ALA A 110 1.53 -11.68 -28.80
N ASN A 111 2.24 -12.03 -27.72
CA ASN A 111 2.73 -11.03 -26.76
C ASN A 111 4.23 -10.72 -26.89
N GLY A 112 4.88 -11.14 -28.00
CA GLY A 112 6.31 -10.92 -28.23
C GLY A 112 7.22 -11.67 -27.26
N GLN A 113 6.80 -12.84 -26.78
CA GLN A 113 7.53 -13.72 -25.84
C GLN A 113 7.79 -13.06 -24.45
N ARG A 114 7.04 -12.02 -24.09
CA ARG A 114 7.24 -11.36 -22.80
C ARG A 114 6.63 -12.18 -21.65
N THR A 115 7.26 -12.06 -20.48
CA THR A 115 6.83 -12.67 -19.23
C THR A 115 6.14 -11.68 -18.29
N ARG A 116 6.14 -10.39 -18.64
CA ARG A 116 5.52 -9.32 -17.85
C ARG A 116 4.97 -8.21 -18.74
N ASN A 117 3.85 -7.63 -18.37
CA ASN A 117 3.34 -6.41 -18.98
C ASN A 117 3.96 -5.18 -18.31
N LEU A 118 4.44 -4.24 -19.12
CA LEU A 118 5.05 -2.99 -18.71
C LEU A 118 4.18 -1.82 -19.17
N PRO A 119 4.38 -0.59 -18.67
CA PRO A 119 3.56 0.58 -19.02
C PRO A 119 3.35 0.80 -20.51
N HIS A 120 4.40 0.62 -21.30
CA HIS A 120 4.38 0.84 -22.75
C HIS A 120 3.62 -0.24 -23.55
N HIS A 121 3.32 -1.40 -22.95
CA HIS A 121 2.55 -2.45 -23.64
C HIS A 121 1.05 -2.15 -23.72
N ASP A 122 0.53 -1.34 -22.79
CA ASP A 122 -0.85 -0.85 -22.79
C ASP A 122 -0.92 0.46 -22.00
N PRO A 123 -0.57 1.59 -22.64
CA PRO A 123 -0.52 2.88 -21.95
C PRO A 123 -1.86 3.31 -21.36
N ALA A 124 -2.99 2.98 -22.04
CA ALA A 124 -4.32 3.33 -21.55
C ALA A 124 -4.65 2.59 -20.24
N LYS A 125 -4.39 1.27 -20.17
CA LYS A 125 -4.55 0.51 -18.93
C LYS A 125 -3.58 0.97 -17.84
N TRP A 126 -2.38 1.44 -18.22
CA TRP A 126 -1.43 1.96 -17.25
C TRP A 126 -1.94 3.24 -16.58
N GLU A 127 -2.54 4.17 -17.34
CA GLU A 127 -3.15 5.37 -16.74
C GLU A 127 -4.31 5.00 -15.79
N LEU A 128 -5.16 4.04 -16.16
CA LEU A 128 -6.19 3.53 -15.25
C LEU A 128 -5.58 2.90 -14.00
N PHE A 129 -4.44 2.22 -14.11
CA PHE A 129 -3.75 1.62 -12.97
C PHE A 129 -3.13 2.68 -12.05
N ARG A 130 -2.59 3.77 -12.60
CA ARG A 130 -2.13 4.92 -11.82
C ARG A 130 -3.28 5.57 -11.06
N GLU A 131 -4.41 5.78 -11.72
CA GLU A 131 -5.60 6.35 -11.07
C GLU A 131 -6.16 5.41 -9.98
N TYR A 132 -6.15 4.10 -10.23
CA TYR A 132 -6.47 3.12 -9.21
C TYR A 132 -5.56 3.23 -7.98
N CYS A 133 -4.25 3.37 -8.18
CA CYS A 133 -3.29 3.56 -7.10
C CYS A 133 -3.52 4.87 -6.32
N ARG A 134 -3.88 5.96 -7.02
CA ARG A 134 -4.29 7.24 -6.42
C ARG A 134 -5.52 7.06 -5.54
N GLN A 135 -6.55 6.39 -6.08
CA GLN A 135 -7.81 6.19 -5.38
C GLN A 135 -7.67 5.31 -4.14
N ASP A 136 -6.77 4.31 -4.15
CA ASP A 136 -6.48 3.49 -2.96
C ASP A 136 -5.96 4.36 -1.81
N VAL A 137 -5.05 5.32 -2.06
CA VAL A 137 -4.54 6.25 -1.05
C VAL A 137 -5.63 7.21 -0.57
N VAL A 138 -6.41 7.79 -1.48
CA VAL A 138 -7.54 8.68 -1.11
C VAL A 138 -8.55 7.95 -0.21
N THR A 139 -8.85 6.69 -0.54
CA THR A 139 -9.79 5.87 0.26
C THR A 139 -9.20 5.54 1.62
N GLU A 140 -7.92 5.17 1.68
CA GLU A 140 -7.21 4.90 2.93
C GLU A 140 -7.22 6.11 3.86
N MET A 141 -6.86 7.29 3.36
CA MET A 141 -6.85 8.54 4.13
C MET A 141 -8.23 8.87 4.72
N GLU A 142 -9.30 8.65 3.97
CA GLU A 142 -10.66 8.90 4.46
C GLU A 142 -11.10 7.86 5.50
N ILE A 143 -10.69 6.60 5.37
CA ILE A 143 -10.92 5.56 6.37
C ILE A 143 -10.18 5.94 7.66
N GLU A 144 -8.89 6.24 7.58
CA GLU A 144 -8.07 6.65 8.71
C GLU A 144 -8.69 7.85 9.45
N ARG A 145 -9.08 8.89 8.71
CA ARG A 145 -9.74 10.06 9.28
C ARG A 145 -11.02 9.70 10.06
N ARG A 146 -11.82 8.73 9.60
CA ARG A 146 -13.03 8.29 10.31
C ARG A 146 -12.71 7.43 11.53
N LEU A 147 -11.66 6.63 11.46
CA LEU A 147 -11.24 5.78 12.57
C LEU A 147 -10.49 6.56 13.65
N SER A 148 -9.94 7.74 13.36
CA SER A 148 -9.13 8.53 14.28
C SER A 148 -9.84 8.92 15.58
N ALA A 149 -11.19 8.93 15.58
CA ALA A 149 -11.99 9.11 16.80
C ALA A 149 -11.88 7.93 17.79
N PHE A 150 -11.39 6.78 17.35
CA PHE A 150 -11.24 5.56 18.14
C PHE A 150 -9.80 5.03 17.99
N PRO A 151 -8.80 5.71 18.54
CA PRO A 151 -7.40 5.38 18.30
C PRO A 151 -7.01 4.01 18.87
N VAL A 152 -6.10 3.36 18.19
CA VAL A 152 -5.48 2.13 18.68
C VAL A 152 -4.61 2.48 19.91
N PRO A 153 -4.80 1.83 21.07
CA PRO A 153 -3.98 2.07 22.26
C PRO A 153 -2.50 1.70 22.01
N ASP A 154 -1.58 2.40 22.67
CA ASP A 154 -0.14 2.20 22.49
C ASP A 154 0.32 0.77 22.72
N PHE A 155 -0.25 0.07 23.72
CA PHE A 155 0.12 -1.31 23.99
C PHE A 155 -0.31 -2.26 22.86
N VAL A 156 -1.45 -1.99 22.21
CA VAL A 156 -1.95 -2.75 21.05
C VAL A 156 -1.10 -2.45 19.81
N GLN A 157 -0.74 -1.18 19.61
CA GLN A 157 0.20 -0.78 18.56
C GLN A 157 1.56 -1.51 18.71
N LYS A 158 2.08 -1.60 19.92
CA LYS A 158 3.32 -2.34 20.21
C LYS A 158 3.22 -3.85 19.94
N GLN A 159 2.06 -4.45 20.17
CA GLN A 159 1.81 -5.84 19.77
C GLN A 159 1.87 -6.01 18.26
N TRP A 160 1.25 -5.11 17.50
CA TRP A 160 1.32 -5.11 16.05
C TRP A 160 2.76 -4.93 15.52
N GLU A 161 3.54 -4.02 16.10
CA GLU A 161 4.97 -3.83 15.78
C GLU A 161 5.78 -5.10 16.02
N THR A 162 5.50 -5.79 17.12
CA THR A 162 6.16 -7.06 17.46
C THR A 162 5.79 -8.16 16.48
N ASP A 163 4.51 -8.28 16.13
CA ASP A 163 4.03 -9.23 15.13
C ASP A 163 4.69 -8.99 13.76
N LEU A 164 4.81 -7.74 13.34
CA LEU A 164 5.51 -7.37 12.11
C LEU A 164 6.96 -7.84 12.08
N ILE A 165 7.69 -7.67 13.21
CA ILE A 165 9.08 -8.13 13.34
C ILE A 165 9.16 -9.66 13.32
N ILE A 166 8.27 -10.36 14.03
CA ILE A 166 8.23 -11.83 14.05
C ILE A 166 7.99 -12.38 12.66
N ASN A 167 7.01 -11.85 11.95
CA ASN A 167 6.66 -12.27 10.59
C ASN A 167 7.80 -11.99 9.58
N ALA A 168 8.47 -10.85 9.72
CA ALA A 168 9.61 -10.51 8.86
C ALA A 168 10.83 -11.42 9.10
N ARG A 169 11.08 -11.81 10.35
CA ARG A 169 12.15 -12.75 10.71
C ARG A 169 11.86 -14.15 10.19
N GLY A 170 10.58 -14.55 10.21
CA GLY A 170 10.17 -15.91 9.91
C GLY A 170 10.58 -16.92 10.98
N VAL A 171 10.38 -18.21 10.68
CA VAL A 171 10.79 -19.34 11.51
C VAL A 171 11.64 -20.29 10.69
N ALA A 172 12.64 -20.91 11.32
CA ALA A 172 13.40 -21.97 10.69
C ALA A 172 12.53 -23.23 10.55
N VAL A 173 12.55 -23.84 9.37
CA VAL A 173 11.89 -25.12 9.09
C VAL A 173 12.96 -26.14 8.78
N ASP A 174 12.95 -27.25 9.50
CA ASP A 174 13.76 -28.42 9.18
C ASP A 174 13.13 -29.10 7.95
N MET A 175 13.94 -29.30 6.90
CA MET A 175 13.54 -29.84 5.60
C MET A 175 14.06 -31.27 5.40
N GLU A 176 14.56 -31.96 6.45
CA GLU A 176 14.97 -33.37 6.36
C GLU A 176 13.79 -34.32 6.26
#